data_573f0ed5629d23d41f7cd9f3790a9056
#
_entry.id   573f0ed5629d23d41f7cd9f3790a9056
#
_cell.length_a   1.000
_cell.length_b   1.000
_cell.length_c   1.000
_cell.angle_alpha   90.00
_cell.angle_beta   90.00
_cell.angle_gamma   90.00
#
_symmetry.space_group_name_H-M   'P 1'
#
loop_
_entity.id
_entity.type
_entity.pdbx_description
1 polymer ?
#
loop_
_entity_poly.entity_id
_entity_poly.type
_entity_poly.pdbx_seq_one_letter_code
_entity_poly.pdbx_strand_id
1 'polypeptide(L)'
;MKQLWILPLVFFAGMGLSIEAGLLGPLGEEIGHIWATLGIFALGSILLTFGLIFGRPRLSLMFKQPRWLLAGGLLGPIYVVSLTVATPLIGVGLTMVGILFGQVATSLIIDHWGLLGSNKRAIDKYRIGALIAILAALWLIQ
;
A
#
# COMPACT_ATOMS: atom_id res chain seq x y z
N MET A 1 20.59 -8.27 -13.81
CA MET A 1 20.17 -9.54 -13.20
C MET A 1 19.97 -9.49 -11.67
N LYS A 2 20.42 -8.45 -10.95
CA LYS A 2 20.26 -8.35 -9.48
C LYS A 2 18.82 -8.01 -9.00
N GLN A 3 17.93 -7.60 -9.89
CA GLN A 3 16.56 -7.16 -9.51
C GLN A 3 15.53 -8.30 -9.47
N LEU A 4 15.81 -9.47 -10.06
CA LEU A 4 14.86 -10.58 -10.10
C LEU A 4 14.56 -11.18 -8.71
N TRP A 5 15.49 -11.04 -7.76
CA TRP A 5 15.30 -11.51 -6.38
C TRP A 5 14.32 -10.63 -5.56
N ILE A 6 14.05 -9.41 -6.04
CA ILE A 6 13.11 -8.48 -5.37
C ILE A 6 11.66 -8.85 -5.73
N LEU A 7 11.41 -9.43 -6.92
CA LEU A 7 10.07 -9.79 -7.36
C LEU A 7 9.34 -10.74 -6.41
N PRO A 8 9.93 -11.86 -5.93
CA PRO A 8 9.29 -12.71 -4.93
C PRO A 8 8.95 -11.96 -3.64
N LEU A 9 9.82 -11.08 -3.16
CA LEU A 9 9.57 -10.28 -1.96
C LEU A 9 8.33 -9.39 -2.13
N VAL A 10 8.22 -8.70 -3.27
CA VAL A 10 7.06 -7.84 -3.60
C VAL A 10 5.79 -8.69 -3.74
N PHE A 11 5.90 -9.88 -4.34
CA PHE A 11 4.78 -10.81 -4.45
C PHE A 11 4.25 -11.25 -3.07
N PHE A 12 5.14 -11.67 -2.17
CA PHE A 12 4.75 -12.04 -0.80
C PHE A 12 4.19 -10.85 -0.02
N ALA A 13 4.70 -9.64 -0.23
CA ALA A 13 4.13 -8.43 0.36
C ALA A 13 2.68 -8.19 -0.12
N GLY A 14 2.40 -8.42 -1.40
CA GLY A 14 1.05 -8.34 -1.95
C GLY A 14 0.11 -9.41 -1.36
N MET A 15 0.60 -10.64 -1.15
CA MET A 15 -0.17 -11.67 -0.44
C MET A 15 -0.50 -11.24 0.99
N GLY A 16 0.48 -10.67 1.70
CA GLY A 16 0.30 -10.13 3.06
C GLY A 16 -0.81 -9.07 3.11
N LEU A 17 -0.82 -8.14 2.16
CA LEU A 17 -1.88 -7.12 2.05
C LEU A 17 -3.27 -7.72 1.84
N SER A 18 -3.40 -8.78 1.06
CA SER A 18 -4.69 -9.44 0.84
C SER A 18 -5.18 -10.19 2.09
N ILE A 19 -4.28 -10.82 2.83
CA ILE A 19 -4.58 -11.46 4.12
C ILE A 19 -4.99 -10.40 5.14
N GLU A 20 -4.25 -9.30 5.22
CA GLU A 20 -4.56 -8.16 6.08
C GLU A 20 -5.96 -7.62 5.79
N ALA A 21 -6.31 -7.40 4.52
CA ALA A 21 -7.64 -6.95 4.13
C ALA A 21 -8.75 -7.91 4.57
N GLY A 22 -8.52 -9.22 4.39
CA GLY A 22 -9.46 -10.25 4.79
C GLY A 22 -9.69 -10.32 6.31
N LEU A 23 -8.68 -9.99 7.11
CA LEU A 23 -8.77 -9.95 8.58
C LEU A 23 -9.38 -8.63 9.08
N LEU A 24 -8.99 -7.50 8.46
CA LEU A 24 -9.42 -6.18 8.88
C LEU A 24 -10.87 -5.84 8.52
N GLY A 25 -11.40 -6.39 7.45
CA GLY A 25 -12.79 -6.17 7.07
C GLY A 25 -13.75 -6.55 8.20
N PRO A 26 -13.82 -7.84 8.59
CA PRO A 26 -14.66 -8.30 9.68
C PRO A 26 -14.35 -7.62 11.02
N LEU A 27 -13.07 -7.41 11.33
CA LEU A 27 -12.68 -6.71 12.56
C LEU A 27 -13.23 -5.28 12.59
N GLY A 28 -13.19 -4.57 11.44
CA GLY A 28 -13.73 -3.21 11.32
C GLY A 28 -15.24 -3.15 11.53
N GLU A 29 -15.98 -4.19 11.12
CA GLU A 29 -17.42 -4.30 11.38
C GLU A 29 -17.72 -4.52 12.86
N GLU A 30 -16.93 -5.32 13.57
CA GLU A 30 -17.19 -5.64 14.98
C GLU A 30 -16.79 -4.52 15.92
N ILE A 31 -15.60 -3.94 15.78
CA ILE A 31 -15.07 -2.93 16.74
C ILE A 31 -15.06 -1.51 16.20
N GLY A 32 -15.46 -1.31 14.94
CA GLY A 32 -15.40 -0.04 14.22
C GLY A 32 -14.10 0.18 13.46
N HIS A 33 -14.21 0.75 12.25
CA HIS A 33 -13.11 0.88 11.29
C HIS A 33 -11.91 1.67 11.82
N ILE A 34 -12.17 2.73 12.60
CA ILE A 34 -11.11 3.55 13.20
C ILE A 34 -10.37 2.77 14.29
N TRP A 35 -11.08 2.03 15.15
CA TRP A 35 -10.46 1.22 16.19
C TRP A 35 -9.66 0.05 15.64
N ALA A 36 -10.17 -0.62 14.62
CA ALA A 36 -9.45 -1.67 13.91
C ALA A 36 -8.15 -1.14 13.31
N THR A 37 -8.22 0.01 12.63
CA THR A 37 -7.06 0.69 12.07
C THR A 37 -6.05 1.09 13.14
N LEU A 38 -6.50 1.70 14.24
CA LEU A 38 -5.63 2.08 15.36
C LEU A 38 -4.92 0.86 15.96
N GLY A 39 -5.65 -0.24 16.15
CA GLY A 39 -5.13 -1.49 16.70
C GLY A 39 -4.01 -2.08 15.86
N ILE A 40 -4.18 -2.15 14.54
CA ILE A 40 -3.14 -2.71 13.65
C ILE A 40 -1.90 -1.83 13.59
N PHE A 41 -2.07 -0.49 13.56
CA PHE A 41 -0.93 0.42 13.60
C PHE A 41 -0.21 0.39 14.95
N ALA A 42 -0.94 0.24 16.05
CA ALA A 42 -0.34 0.06 17.38
C ALA A 42 0.48 -1.24 17.44
N LEU A 43 -0.08 -2.36 16.98
CA LEU A 43 0.62 -3.63 16.92
C LEU A 43 1.86 -3.56 16.02
N GLY A 44 1.71 -2.98 14.83
CA GLY A 44 2.82 -2.75 13.90
C GLY A 44 3.91 -1.87 14.52
N SER A 45 3.53 -0.82 15.22
CA SER A 45 4.48 0.07 15.94
C SER A 45 5.25 -0.66 17.03
N ILE A 46 4.59 -1.53 17.80
CA ILE A 46 5.24 -2.36 18.82
C ILE A 46 6.26 -3.29 18.18
N LEU A 47 5.88 -4.01 17.11
CA LEU A 47 6.78 -4.92 16.40
C LEU A 47 7.99 -4.20 15.79
N LEU A 48 7.77 -3.04 15.17
CA LEU A 48 8.84 -2.24 14.61
C LEU A 48 9.76 -1.69 15.70
N THR A 49 9.20 -1.23 16.83
CA THR A 49 9.99 -0.76 17.97
C THR A 49 10.87 -1.87 18.53
N PHE A 50 10.31 -3.09 18.65
CA PHE A 50 11.09 -4.25 19.04
C PHE A 50 12.24 -4.55 18.05
N GLY A 51 11.97 -4.50 16.75
CA GLY A 51 12.99 -4.61 15.71
C GLY A 51 14.07 -3.54 15.79
N LEU A 52 13.73 -2.30 16.16
CA LEU A 52 14.66 -1.20 16.32
C LEU A 52 15.68 -1.41 17.47
N ILE A 53 15.29 -2.14 18.51
CA ILE A 53 16.18 -2.48 19.63
C ILE A 53 17.39 -3.28 19.13
N PHE A 54 17.18 -4.18 18.17
CA PHE A 54 18.24 -5.00 17.57
C PHE A 54 18.97 -4.27 16.42
N GLY A 55 18.27 -3.44 15.65
CA GLY A 55 18.79 -2.78 14.44
C GLY A 55 19.62 -1.53 14.67
N ARG A 56 19.59 -0.92 15.86
CA ARG A 56 20.28 0.35 16.22
C ARG A 56 20.25 1.41 15.11
N PRO A 57 19.09 1.77 14.57
CA PRO A 57 19.00 2.73 13.47
C PRO A 57 19.41 4.12 13.92
N ARG A 58 19.95 4.91 12.99
CA ARG A 58 20.28 6.32 13.23
C ARG A 58 19.02 7.18 13.12
N LEU A 59 18.17 7.16 14.15
CA LEU A 59 16.92 7.94 14.19
C LEU A 59 17.13 9.44 13.93
N SER A 60 18.31 9.97 14.28
CA SER A 60 18.66 11.37 13.99
C SER A 60 18.60 11.73 12.50
N LEU A 61 18.77 10.77 11.60
CA LEU A 61 18.68 11.00 10.17
C LEU A 61 17.24 11.26 9.71
N MET A 62 16.24 10.74 10.42
CA MET A 62 14.84 10.96 10.12
C MET A 62 14.44 12.43 10.29
N PHE A 63 14.97 13.09 11.34
CA PHE A 63 14.68 14.51 11.60
C PHE A 63 15.41 15.47 10.63
N LYS A 64 16.39 14.97 9.88
CA LYS A 64 17.11 15.74 8.85
C LYS A 64 16.41 15.70 7.49
N GLN A 65 15.42 14.81 7.34
CA GLN A 65 14.68 14.70 6.08
C GLN A 65 13.64 15.83 5.92
N PRO A 66 13.34 16.25 4.70
CA PRO A 66 12.30 17.24 4.46
C PRO A 66 10.95 16.72 4.95
N ARG A 67 10.16 17.58 5.59
CA ARG A 67 8.89 17.23 6.25
C ARG A 67 7.87 16.55 5.34
N TRP A 68 7.88 16.86 4.06
CA TRP A 68 6.95 16.25 3.10
C TRP A 68 7.18 14.74 2.92
N LEU A 69 8.39 14.23 3.12
CA LEU A 69 8.67 12.79 3.11
C LEU A 69 7.98 12.06 4.26
N LEU A 70 7.75 12.73 5.39
CA LEU A 70 7.06 12.17 6.54
C LEU A 70 5.55 12.13 6.36
N ALA A 71 5.01 12.88 5.39
CA ALA A 71 3.58 12.88 5.07
C ALA A 71 3.07 11.50 4.60
N GLY A 72 3.95 10.62 4.12
CA GLY A 72 3.60 9.23 3.82
C GLY A 72 2.97 8.49 5.00
N GLY A 73 3.36 8.84 6.24
CA GLY A 73 2.78 8.27 7.45
C GLY A 73 1.30 8.61 7.67
N LEU A 74 0.79 9.71 7.07
CA LEU A 74 -0.62 10.06 7.12
C LEU A 74 -1.46 9.25 6.11
N LEU A 75 -0.86 8.85 5.00
CA LEU A 75 -1.55 8.10 3.95
C LEU A 75 -1.86 6.66 4.39
N GLY A 76 -1.03 6.08 5.26
CA GLY A 76 -1.23 4.72 5.79
C GLY A 76 -2.59 4.55 6.48
N PRO A 77 -2.91 5.31 7.52
CA PRO A 77 -4.21 5.24 8.19
C PRO A 77 -5.41 5.48 7.26
N ILE A 78 -5.31 6.45 6.34
CA ILE A 78 -6.36 6.72 5.35
C ILE A 78 -6.58 5.50 4.46
N TYR A 79 -5.51 4.89 3.97
CA TYR A 79 -5.56 3.68 3.16
C TYR A 79 -6.22 2.52 3.93
N VAL A 80 -5.80 2.27 5.18
CA VAL A 80 -6.31 1.15 5.98
C VAL A 80 -7.77 1.35 6.36
N VAL A 81 -8.21 2.56 6.73
CA VAL A 81 -9.64 2.85 6.95
C VAL A 81 -10.45 2.59 5.69
N SER A 82 -9.97 3.04 4.52
CA SER A 82 -10.67 2.77 3.26
C SER A 82 -10.78 1.28 2.97
N LEU A 83 -9.73 0.51 3.27
CA LEU A 83 -9.69 -0.94 3.11
C LEU A 83 -10.68 -1.64 4.06
N THR A 84 -10.72 -1.26 5.34
CA THR A 84 -11.66 -1.84 6.33
C THR A 84 -13.12 -1.59 5.98
N VAL A 85 -13.42 -0.43 5.37
CA VAL A 85 -14.77 -0.10 4.90
C VAL A 85 -15.11 -0.82 3.60
N ALA A 86 -14.20 -0.86 2.64
CA ALA A 86 -14.48 -1.42 1.31
C ALA A 86 -14.59 -2.95 1.34
N THR A 87 -13.72 -3.62 2.10
CA THR A 87 -13.63 -5.09 2.08
C THR A 87 -14.94 -5.80 2.45
N PRO A 88 -15.68 -5.42 3.49
CA PRO A 88 -16.97 -6.04 3.80
C PRO A 88 -18.04 -5.77 2.72
N LEU A 89 -17.99 -4.61 2.07
CA LEU A 89 -19.00 -4.19 1.11
C LEU A 89 -18.84 -4.86 -0.25
N ILE A 90 -17.62 -4.96 -0.75
CA ILE A 90 -17.34 -5.42 -2.12
C ILE A 90 -16.44 -6.67 -2.19
N GLY A 91 -16.04 -7.20 -1.03
CA GLY A 91 -15.17 -8.37 -0.93
C GLY A 91 -13.68 -8.04 -1.10
N VAL A 92 -12.80 -8.94 -0.61
CA VAL A 92 -11.34 -8.78 -0.64
C VAL A 92 -10.83 -8.67 -2.08
N GLY A 93 -11.30 -9.52 -2.99
CA GLY A 93 -10.81 -9.57 -4.37
C GLY A 93 -11.01 -8.25 -5.11
N LEU A 94 -12.24 -7.72 -5.11
CA LEU A 94 -12.56 -6.46 -5.79
C LEU A 94 -11.85 -5.27 -5.13
N THR A 95 -11.77 -5.25 -3.80
CA THR A 95 -11.02 -4.23 -3.05
C THR A 95 -9.55 -4.21 -3.47
N MET A 96 -8.88 -5.38 -3.53
CA MET A 96 -7.46 -5.47 -3.89
C MET A 96 -7.21 -5.06 -5.34
N VAL A 97 -8.06 -5.46 -6.29
CA VAL A 97 -7.92 -5.04 -7.69
C VAL A 97 -8.16 -3.54 -7.85
N GLY A 98 -9.11 -2.96 -7.12
CA GLY A 98 -9.34 -1.51 -7.09
C GLY A 98 -8.14 -0.74 -6.54
N ILE A 99 -7.54 -1.21 -5.45
CA ILE A 99 -6.32 -0.65 -4.87
C ILE A 99 -5.16 -0.74 -5.88
N LEU A 100 -4.98 -1.90 -6.51
CA LEU A 100 -3.93 -2.09 -7.53
C LEU A 100 -4.10 -1.11 -8.69
N PHE A 101 -5.33 -0.87 -9.15
CA PHE A 101 -5.61 0.15 -10.16
C PHE A 101 -5.15 1.52 -9.73
N GLY A 102 -5.52 1.96 -8.51
CA GLY A 102 -5.11 3.25 -7.96
C GLY A 102 -3.59 3.37 -7.83
N GLN A 103 -2.91 2.33 -7.36
CA GLN A 103 -1.46 2.29 -7.22
C GLN A 103 -0.75 2.40 -8.58
N VAL A 104 -1.19 1.63 -9.58
CA VAL A 104 -0.60 1.67 -10.94
C VAL A 104 -0.85 3.03 -11.59
N ALA A 105 -2.08 3.55 -11.53
CA ALA A 105 -2.41 4.85 -12.09
C ALA A 105 -1.55 5.99 -11.48
N THR A 106 -1.47 6.02 -10.14
CA THR A 106 -0.68 7.04 -9.44
C THR A 106 0.82 6.88 -9.72
N SER A 107 1.34 5.65 -9.78
CA SER A 107 2.74 5.41 -10.10
C SER A 107 3.11 5.89 -11.51
N LEU A 108 2.22 5.74 -12.49
CA LEU A 108 2.42 6.26 -13.85
C LEU A 108 2.51 7.79 -13.86
N ILE A 109 1.67 8.46 -13.08
CA ILE A 109 1.67 9.91 -12.91
C ILE A 109 3.00 10.37 -12.29
N ILE A 110 3.41 9.74 -11.20
CA ILE A 110 4.65 10.05 -10.48
C ILE A 110 5.86 9.87 -11.41
N ASP A 111 5.94 8.75 -12.11
CA ASP A 111 7.04 8.44 -13.02
C ASP A 111 7.08 9.38 -14.22
N HIS A 112 5.93 9.72 -14.80
CA HIS A 112 5.85 10.58 -15.98
C HIS A 112 6.38 11.99 -15.72
N TRP A 113 5.97 12.57 -14.60
CA TRP A 113 6.38 13.92 -14.22
C TRP A 113 7.65 13.96 -13.35
N GLY A 114 8.17 12.81 -12.92
CA GLY A 114 9.33 12.73 -12.03
C GLY A 114 9.04 13.32 -10.65
N LEU A 115 7.81 13.13 -10.16
CA LEU A 115 7.40 13.62 -8.84
C LEU A 115 8.09 12.83 -7.73
N LEU A 116 8.09 13.37 -6.52
CA LEU A 116 8.60 12.74 -5.29
C LEU A 116 10.05 12.23 -5.40
N GLY A 117 10.86 12.82 -6.29
CA GLY A 117 12.26 12.41 -6.50
C GLY A 117 12.44 11.18 -7.40
N SER A 118 11.38 10.71 -8.06
CA SER A 118 11.46 9.61 -9.01
C SER A 118 12.13 10.05 -10.31
N ASN A 119 12.81 9.11 -10.99
CA ASN A 119 13.34 9.36 -12.31
C ASN A 119 12.22 9.44 -13.33
N LYS A 120 12.24 10.49 -14.17
CA LYS A 120 11.25 10.62 -15.25
C LYS A 120 11.30 9.43 -16.19
N ARG A 121 10.14 8.80 -16.39
CA ARG A 121 9.93 7.73 -17.35
C ARG A 121 8.70 8.05 -18.18
N ALA A 122 8.85 8.03 -19.51
CA ALA A 122 7.72 8.19 -20.40
C ALA A 122 6.71 7.05 -20.21
N ILE A 123 5.43 7.38 -20.29
CA ILE A 123 4.37 6.37 -20.30
C ILE A 123 4.47 5.65 -21.64
N ASP A 124 4.67 4.35 -21.61
CA ASP A 124 4.71 3.49 -22.79
C ASP A 124 3.38 2.74 -22.98
N LYS A 125 3.19 2.17 -24.16
CA LYS A 125 1.99 1.41 -24.51
C LYS A 125 1.74 0.20 -23.61
N TYR A 126 2.79 -0.42 -23.08
CA TYR A 126 2.67 -1.59 -22.20
C TYR A 126 2.10 -1.21 -20.85
N ARG A 127 2.49 -0.05 -20.31
CA ARG A 127 1.97 0.49 -19.04
C ARG A 127 0.52 0.90 -19.17
N ILE A 128 0.14 1.52 -20.29
CA ILE A 128 -1.28 1.83 -20.58
C ILE A 128 -2.06 0.53 -20.74
N GLY A 129 -1.53 -0.46 -21.45
CA GLY A 129 -2.16 -1.78 -21.60
C GLY A 129 -2.39 -2.48 -20.26
N ALA A 130 -1.43 -2.40 -19.32
CA ALA A 130 -1.58 -2.95 -17.98
C ALA A 130 -2.73 -2.26 -17.21
N LEU A 131 -2.83 -0.93 -17.30
CA LEU A 131 -3.91 -0.18 -16.64
C LEU A 131 -5.29 -0.56 -17.21
N ILE A 132 -5.39 -0.69 -18.54
CA ILE A 132 -6.62 -1.14 -19.20
C ILE A 132 -6.97 -2.58 -18.79
N ALA A 133 -5.99 -3.47 -18.69
CA ALA A 133 -6.21 -4.84 -18.24
C ALA A 133 -6.75 -4.91 -16.80
N ILE A 134 -6.25 -4.06 -15.89
CA ILE A 134 -6.75 -3.97 -14.51
C ILE A 134 -8.19 -3.43 -14.51
N LEU A 135 -8.52 -2.43 -15.33
CA LEU A 135 -9.90 -1.95 -15.48
C LEU A 135 -10.83 -3.02 -16.01
N ALA A 136 -10.39 -3.79 -17.01
CA ALA A 136 -11.17 -4.92 -17.52
C ALA A 136 -11.38 -6.00 -16.47
N ALA A 137 -10.34 -6.29 -15.65
CA ALA A 137 -10.47 -7.21 -14.53
C ALA A 137 -11.47 -6.70 -13.47
N LEU A 138 -11.45 -5.41 -13.13
CA LEU A 138 -12.46 -4.80 -12.24
C LEU A 138 -13.87 -4.98 -12.77
N TRP A 139 -14.08 -4.80 -14.07
CA TRP A 139 -15.40 -4.97 -14.69
C TRP A 139 -15.86 -6.42 -14.74
N LEU A 140 -14.94 -7.36 -14.90
CA LEU A 140 -15.25 -8.79 -14.96
C LEU A 140 -15.52 -9.43 -13.59
N ILE A 141 -15.03 -8.84 -12.50
CA ILE A 141 -15.18 -9.38 -11.14
C ILE A 141 -16.47 -8.87 -10.47
N GLN A 142 -17.09 -7.82 -11.01
CA GLN A 142 -18.40 -7.34 -10.53
C GLN A 142 -19.50 -8.33 -10.83
#